data_ac42310fb468faa86e3285e3317b483f
#
_entry.id   ac42310fb468faa86e3285e3317b483f
#
_cell.length_a   1.000
_cell.length_b   1.000
_cell.length_c   1.000
_cell.angle_alpha   90.00
_cell.angle_beta   90.00
_cell.angle_gamma   90.00
#
_symmetry.space_group_name_H-M   'P 1'
#
loop_
_entity.id
_entity.type
_entity.pdbx_description
1 polymer ?
#
loop_
_entity_poly.entity_id
_entity_poly.type
_entity_poly.pdbx_seq_one_letter_code
_entity_poly.pdbx_strand_id
1 'polypeptide(L)'
;MNRNHMKKLFALLLATAAMLTFTSVAQTCGTGKASKKIESFEIVTLRLSGMRFTTEYEIVMKGKDAEVVEYSIRYNKNEDKRVPERQTVCSADKILKLLNDCELVSWDGFHGKHPKGVKDGIMFSLQATVNGDRKIRAEGSENFPKHFRELRDGLHAILSQK
;
A
#
# COMPACT_ATOMS: atom_id res chain seq x y z
N MET A 1 -16.01 -71.78 -1.54
CA MET A 1 -15.32 -70.56 -1.15
C MET A 1 -16.08 -69.97 0.00
N ASN A 2 -15.50 -69.87 1.17
CA ASN A 2 -16.16 -69.83 2.49
C ASN A 2 -16.59 -68.38 2.86
N ARG A 3 -17.90 -68.18 2.97
CA ARG A 3 -18.54 -66.86 3.28
C ARG A 3 -18.13 -66.25 4.62
N ASN A 4 -17.42 -67.02 5.43
CA ASN A 4 -16.96 -66.57 6.75
C ASN A 4 -15.63 -65.77 6.74
N HIS A 5 -14.86 -65.86 5.64
CA HIS A 5 -13.62 -65.08 5.50
C HIS A 5 -13.87 -63.63 5.08
N MET A 6 -14.98 -63.34 4.39
CA MET A 6 -15.31 -61.99 3.94
C MET A 6 -15.83 -61.09 5.08
N LYS A 7 -16.44 -61.72 6.11
CA LYS A 7 -16.96 -60.93 7.25
C LYS A 7 -15.86 -60.48 8.22
N LYS A 8 -14.73 -61.17 8.25
CA LYS A 8 -13.58 -60.79 9.09
C LYS A 8 -12.68 -59.74 8.47
N LEU A 9 -12.70 -59.59 7.14
CA LEU A 9 -11.96 -58.51 6.47
C LEU A 9 -12.66 -57.16 6.57
N PHE A 10 -14.01 -57.14 6.74
CA PHE A 10 -14.75 -55.87 6.88
C PHE A 10 -14.72 -55.31 8.29
N ALA A 11 -14.36 -56.09 9.30
CA ALA A 11 -14.30 -55.62 10.68
C ALA A 11 -12.94 -54.99 11.07
N LEU A 12 -11.92 -55.05 10.21
CA LEU A 12 -10.58 -54.54 10.51
C LEU A 12 -10.33 -53.18 9.83
N LEU A 13 -11.29 -52.64 9.08
CA LEU A 13 -11.15 -51.39 8.30
C LEU A 13 -11.91 -50.20 8.89
N LEU A 14 -12.45 -50.35 10.11
CA LEU A 14 -13.27 -49.31 10.76
C LEU A 14 -12.69 -48.78 12.08
N ALA A 15 -11.41 -49.01 12.34
CA ALA A 15 -10.78 -48.60 13.60
C ALA A 15 -9.61 -47.58 13.41
N THR A 16 -9.51 -46.92 12.23
CA THR A 16 -8.58 -45.79 12.05
C THR A 16 -9.31 -44.54 11.62
N ALA A 17 -10.35 -44.21 12.38
CA ALA A 17 -11.02 -42.90 12.25
C ALA A 17 -10.39 -41.94 13.25
N ALA A 18 -9.51 -41.12 12.74
CA ALA A 18 -9.46 -39.70 12.99
C ALA A 18 -9.38 -39.25 14.46
N MET A 19 -8.17 -39.13 14.98
CA MET A 19 -7.85 -37.99 15.83
C MET A 19 -7.33 -36.85 14.95
N LEU A 20 -8.24 -36.15 14.28
CA LEU A 20 -8.00 -34.80 13.82
C LEU A 20 -8.02 -33.90 15.07
N THR A 21 -6.85 -33.73 15.69
CA THR A 21 -6.63 -32.66 16.65
C THR A 21 -6.75 -31.35 15.88
N PHE A 22 -7.91 -30.70 16.00
CA PHE A 22 -8.05 -29.28 15.70
C PHE A 22 -7.13 -28.52 16.66
N THR A 23 -5.90 -28.27 16.25
CA THR A 23 -5.13 -27.20 16.84
C THR A 23 -5.80 -25.90 16.39
N SER A 24 -6.71 -25.39 17.21
CA SER A 24 -7.15 -24.01 17.13
C SER A 24 -5.91 -23.15 17.33
N VAL A 25 -5.34 -22.66 16.24
CA VAL A 25 -4.42 -21.53 16.29
C VAL A 25 -5.24 -20.36 16.80
N ALA A 26 -5.17 -20.13 18.11
CA ALA A 26 -5.61 -18.90 18.70
C ALA A 26 -4.80 -17.78 17.99
N GLN A 27 -5.43 -17.10 17.05
CA GLN A 27 -4.94 -15.81 16.57
C GLN A 27 -4.94 -14.91 17.81
N THR A 28 -3.79 -14.82 18.46
CA THR A 28 -3.53 -13.76 19.41
C THR A 28 -3.64 -12.46 18.62
N CYS A 29 -4.76 -11.79 18.74
CA CYS A 29 -4.92 -10.39 18.43
C CYS A 29 -3.99 -9.63 19.37
N GLY A 30 -2.68 -9.65 19.04
CA GLY A 30 -1.70 -8.83 19.71
C GLY A 30 -2.07 -7.39 19.43
N THR A 31 -2.46 -6.65 20.45
CA THR A 31 -2.47 -5.18 20.47
C THR A 31 -1.01 -4.71 20.38
N GLY A 32 -0.33 -5.09 19.30
CA GLY A 32 1.01 -4.64 18.97
C GLY A 32 0.91 -3.16 18.69
N LYS A 33 1.62 -2.36 19.48
CA LYS A 33 1.86 -0.94 19.23
C LYS A 33 2.26 -0.80 17.75
N ALA A 34 1.40 -0.19 16.93
CA ALA A 34 1.60 -0.13 15.49
C ALA A 34 3.02 0.37 15.19
N SER A 35 3.76 -0.39 14.39
CA SER A 35 5.15 -0.04 14.03
C SER A 35 5.18 1.38 13.48
N LYS A 36 6.11 2.19 14.00
CA LYS A 36 6.38 3.54 13.46
C LYS A 36 7.19 3.49 12.17
N LYS A 37 7.69 2.32 11.80
CA LYS A 37 8.55 2.11 10.64
C LYS A 37 7.81 1.31 9.56
N ILE A 38 8.03 1.69 8.31
CA ILE A 38 7.59 0.94 7.13
C ILE A 38 8.69 -0.07 6.80
N GLU A 39 8.35 -1.36 6.86
CA GLU A 39 9.26 -2.47 6.54
C GLU A 39 8.96 -3.03 5.15
N SER A 40 7.71 -2.84 4.67
CA SER A 40 7.28 -3.22 3.32
C SER A 40 6.17 -2.30 2.86
N PHE A 41 5.94 -2.23 1.55
CA PHE A 41 4.78 -1.56 0.95
C PHE A 41 4.28 -2.38 -0.24
N GLU A 42 3.02 -2.25 -0.56
CA GLU A 42 2.44 -2.82 -1.78
C GLU A 42 2.29 -1.73 -2.84
N ILE A 43 1.61 -0.67 -2.46
CA ILE A 43 1.34 0.48 -3.32
C ILE A 43 1.32 1.77 -2.51
N VAL A 44 1.86 2.82 -3.09
CA VAL A 44 1.76 4.19 -2.58
C VAL A 44 1.29 5.08 -3.72
N THR A 45 0.21 5.82 -3.50
CA THR A 45 -0.33 6.78 -4.47
C THR A 45 -0.34 8.17 -3.83
N LEU A 46 0.33 9.13 -4.46
CA LEU A 46 0.31 10.54 -4.09
C LEU A 46 -0.28 11.34 -5.25
N ARG A 47 -1.43 11.97 -5.04
CA ARG A 47 -2.08 12.83 -6.03
C ARG A 47 -2.01 14.28 -5.61
N LEU A 48 -1.63 15.14 -6.54
CA LEU A 48 -1.55 16.59 -6.40
C LEU A 48 -2.49 17.23 -7.44
N SER A 49 -3.38 18.09 -6.99
CA SER A 49 -4.32 18.77 -7.87
C SER A 49 -4.27 20.27 -7.63
N GLY A 50 -4.03 21.02 -8.66
CA GLY A 50 -4.12 22.48 -8.69
C GLY A 50 -5.12 22.95 -9.76
N MET A 51 -5.27 24.25 -9.93
CA MET A 51 -6.23 24.82 -10.87
C MET A 51 -6.05 24.32 -12.31
N ARG A 52 -4.82 24.05 -12.75
CA ARG A 52 -4.50 23.74 -14.15
C ARG A 52 -3.81 22.42 -14.36
N PHE A 53 -3.60 21.65 -13.30
CA PHE A 53 -2.89 20.37 -13.38
C PHE A 53 -3.41 19.38 -12.35
N THR A 54 -3.32 18.13 -12.67
CA THR A 54 -3.37 17.05 -11.69
C THR A 54 -2.27 16.06 -12.03
N THR A 55 -1.37 15.87 -11.09
CA THR A 55 -0.27 14.91 -11.18
C THR A 55 -0.50 13.81 -10.15
N GLU A 56 -0.25 12.57 -10.53
CA GLU A 56 -0.34 11.42 -9.64
C GLU A 56 0.95 10.60 -9.73
N TYR A 57 1.55 10.35 -8.57
CA TYR A 57 2.68 9.42 -8.43
C TYR A 57 2.14 8.10 -7.93
N GLU A 58 2.44 7.04 -8.65
CA GLU A 58 2.11 5.67 -8.24
C GLU A 58 3.41 4.89 -8.07
N ILE A 59 3.57 4.24 -6.94
CA ILE A 59 4.73 3.43 -6.58
C ILE A 59 4.22 2.04 -6.26
N VAL A 60 4.63 1.05 -7.03
CA VAL A 60 4.19 -0.34 -6.85
C VAL A 60 5.40 -1.22 -6.59
N MET A 61 5.34 -2.03 -5.53
CA MET A 61 6.39 -3.01 -5.24
C MET A 61 6.36 -4.15 -6.27
N LYS A 62 7.53 -4.52 -6.79
CA LYS A 62 7.75 -5.60 -7.76
C LYS A 62 8.88 -6.51 -7.26
N GLY A 63 8.62 -7.26 -6.20
CA GLY A 63 9.63 -8.12 -5.59
C GLY A 63 10.71 -7.32 -4.84
N LYS A 64 11.96 -7.31 -5.34
CA LYS A 64 13.07 -6.52 -4.77
C LYS A 64 13.13 -5.09 -5.30
N ASP A 65 12.36 -4.81 -6.35
CA ASP A 65 12.33 -3.52 -7.01
C ASP A 65 10.98 -2.84 -6.77
N ALA A 66 10.93 -1.56 -7.11
CA ALA A 66 9.73 -0.75 -7.12
C ALA A 66 9.62 -0.04 -8.46
N GLU A 67 8.45 -0.08 -9.04
CA GLU A 67 8.09 0.71 -10.21
C GLU A 67 7.50 2.04 -9.73
N VAL A 68 8.03 3.15 -10.24
CA VAL A 68 7.56 4.51 -9.93
C VAL A 68 7.09 5.13 -11.23
N VAL A 69 5.83 5.55 -11.27
CA VAL A 69 5.21 6.18 -12.43
C VAL A 69 4.61 7.52 -12.01
N GLU A 70 4.88 8.53 -12.80
CA GLU A 70 4.20 9.82 -12.73
C GLU A 70 3.19 9.92 -13.85
N TYR A 71 1.96 10.21 -13.49
CA TYR A 71 0.86 10.42 -14.42
C TYR A 71 0.40 11.87 -14.41
N SER A 72 0.07 12.38 -15.59
CA SER A 72 -0.77 13.55 -15.77
C SER A 72 -2.23 13.09 -15.88
N ILE A 73 -3.13 13.68 -15.13
CA ILE A 73 -4.56 13.42 -15.25
C ILE A 73 -5.17 14.49 -16.15
N ARG A 74 -5.64 14.04 -17.31
CA ARG A 74 -6.30 14.91 -18.29
C ARG A 74 -7.81 14.75 -18.15
N TYR A 75 -8.47 15.83 -17.79
CA TYR A 75 -9.93 15.88 -17.68
C TYR A 75 -10.55 16.00 -19.07
N ASN A 76 -11.40 15.05 -19.43
CA ASN A 76 -12.21 15.10 -20.63
C ASN A 76 -13.70 15.05 -20.23
N LYS A 77 -14.58 15.56 -21.10
CA LYS A 77 -16.05 15.66 -20.81
C LYS A 77 -16.69 14.34 -20.36
N ASN A 78 -16.13 13.20 -20.73
CA ASN A 78 -16.72 11.89 -20.51
C ASN A 78 -15.88 10.98 -19.58
N GLU A 79 -14.58 11.23 -19.39
CA GLU A 79 -13.70 10.35 -18.62
C GLU A 79 -12.37 11.03 -18.30
N ASP A 80 -11.89 10.85 -17.06
CA ASP A 80 -10.55 11.28 -16.66
C ASP A 80 -9.52 10.30 -17.20
N LYS A 81 -8.56 10.78 -17.97
CA LYS A 81 -7.52 9.94 -18.57
C LYS A 81 -6.20 10.09 -17.83
N ARG A 82 -5.69 8.99 -17.28
CA ARG A 82 -4.32 8.88 -16.74
C ARG A 82 -3.34 8.71 -17.90
N VAL A 83 -2.39 9.61 -18.05
CA VAL A 83 -1.34 9.57 -19.07
C VAL A 83 0.02 9.48 -18.39
N PRO A 84 0.80 8.40 -18.59
CA PRO A 84 2.13 8.30 -17.99
C PRO A 84 3.06 9.34 -18.65
N GLU A 85 3.73 10.13 -17.82
CA GLU A 85 4.67 11.16 -18.26
C GLU A 85 6.13 10.71 -18.03
N ARG A 86 6.38 10.07 -16.89
CA ARG A 86 7.70 9.53 -16.51
C ARG A 86 7.54 8.21 -15.79
N GLN A 87 8.48 7.30 -16.00
CA GLN A 87 8.49 5.99 -15.36
C GLN A 87 9.93 5.55 -15.12
N THR A 88 10.17 4.89 -14.00
CA THR A 88 11.46 4.27 -13.68
C THR A 88 11.25 3.07 -12.76
N VAL A 89 12.28 2.23 -12.71
CA VAL A 89 12.38 1.11 -11.75
C VAL A 89 13.60 1.34 -10.88
N CYS A 90 13.46 1.21 -9.59
CA CYS A 90 14.55 1.31 -8.62
C CYS A 90 14.43 0.23 -7.55
N SER A 91 15.45 0.06 -6.70
CA SER A 91 15.33 -0.89 -5.60
C SER A 91 14.22 -0.48 -4.62
N ALA A 92 13.47 -1.45 -4.11
CA ALA A 92 12.44 -1.22 -3.11
C ALA A 92 13.01 -0.57 -1.84
N ASP A 93 14.25 -0.89 -1.47
CA ASP A 93 14.94 -0.29 -0.30
C ASP A 93 15.08 1.23 -0.44
N LYS A 94 15.30 1.75 -1.66
CA LYS A 94 15.39 3.18 -1.91
C LYS A 94 14.07 3.89 -1.62
N ILE A 95 12.96 3.27 -2.01
CA ILE A 95 11.62 3.76 -1.69
C ILE A 95 11.34 3.64 -0.20
N LEU A 96 11.62 2.49 0.42
CA LEU A 96 11.45 2.29 1.86
C LEU A 96 12.20 3.34 2.67
N LYS A 97 13.44 3.63 2.27
CA LYS A 97 14.22 4.69 2.91
C LYS A 97 13.53 6.05 2.78
N LEU A 98 13.08 6.43 1.58
CA LEU A 98 12.38 7.70 1.34
C LEU A 98 11.12 7.82 2.19
N LEU A 99 10.26 6.77 2.21
CA LEU A 99 9.02 6.77 2.98
C LEU A 99 9.27 6.90 4.49
N ASN A 100 10.32 6.24 4.99
CA ASN A 100 10.70 6.31 6.40
C ASN A 100 11.35 7.66 6.77
N ASP A 101 12.23 8.19 5.93
CA ASP A 101 12.85 9.50 6.13
C ASP A 101 11.79 10.62 6.17
N CYS A 102 10.71 10.45 5.41
CA CYS A 102 9.56 11.37 5.42
C CYS A 102 8.55 11.08 6.55
N GLU A 103 8.82 10.11 7.43
CA GLU A 103 7.92 9.74 8.53
C GLU A 103 6.49 9.44 8.06
N LEU A 104 6.32 8.79 6.90
CA LEU A 104 5.01 8.64 6.23
C LEU A 104 3.94 8.03 7.14
N VAL A 105 4.32 7.16 8.09
CA VAL A 105 3.40 6.58 9.07
C VAL A 105 2.72 7.65 9.93
N SER A 106 3.39 8.78 10.17
CA SER A 106 2.84 9.88 10.96
C SER A 106 1.77 10.69 10.22
N TRP A 107 1.63 10.46 8.90
CA TRP A 107 0.63 11.15 8.08
C TRP A 107 -0.74 10.51 8.17
N ASP A 108 -0.84 9.30 8.74
CA ASP A 108 -2.11 8.59 8.82
C ASP A 108 -3.17 9.40 9.58
N GLY A 109 -4.30 9.65 8.92
CA GLY A 109 -5.37 10.50 9.44
C GLY A 109 -5.11 12.01 9.34
N PHE A 110 -4.00 12.44 8.70
CA PHE A 110 -3.77 13.86 8.48
C PHE A 110 -4.85 14.45 7.57
N HIS A 111 -5.48 15.54 8.05
CA HIS A 111 -6.48 16.28 7.31
C HIS A 111 -6.16 17.78 7.39
N GLY A 112 -5.42 18.26 6.39
CA GLY A 112 -4.99 19.65 6.30
C GLY A 112 -6.10 20.57 5.81
N LYS A 113 -6.67 21.38 6.71
CA LYS A 113 -7.72 22.35 6.35
C LYS A 113 -7.16 23.45 5.46
N HIS A 114 -7.92 23.84 4.45
CA HIS A 114 -7.58 24.95 3.58
C HIS A 114 -7.43 26.27 4.39
N PRO A 115 -6.33 27.03 4.23
CA PRO A 115 -6.11 28.27 4.94
C PRO A 115 -7.14 29.35 4.54
N LYS A 116 -7.57 30.15 5.51
CA LYS A 116 -8.48 31.28 5.24
C LYS A 116 -7.81 32.31 4.33
N GLY A 117 -8.55 32.79 3.32
CA GLY A 117 -8.07 33.84 2.41
C GLY A 117 -7.24 33.37 1.22
N VAL A 118 -6.89 32.11 1.13
CA VAL A 118 -6.29 31.50 -0.06
C VAL A 118 -7.43 31.18 -1.03
N LYS A 119 -7.36 31.69 -2.27
CA LYS A 119 -8.41 31.45 -3.28
C LYS A 119 -8.09 30.23 -4.13
N ASP A 120 -6.81 30.02 -4.43
CA ASP A 120 -6.32 28.95 -5.28
C ASP A 120 -5.23 28.23 -4.51
N GLY A 121 -5.27 26.90 -4.49
CA GLY A 121 -4.32 26.14 -3.75
C GLY A 121 -4.08 24.76 -4.34
N ILE A 122 -3.01 24.12 -3.89
CA ILE A 122 -2.72 22.74 -4.23
C ILE A 122 -3.40 21.83 -3.21
N MET A 123 -4.26 20.96 -3.69
CA MET A 123 -4.78 19.84 -2.91
C MET A 123 -3.87 18.64 -3.07
N PHE A 124 -3.69 17.88 -2.00
CA PHE A 124 -3.03 16.58 -2.07
C PHE A 124 -3.90 15.50 -1.45
N SER A 125 -3.75 14.29 -1.95
CA SER A 125 -4.22 13.08 -1.29
C SER A 125 -3.15 12.01 -1.39
N LEU A 126 -2.94 11.28 -0.28
CA LEU A 126 -2.03 10.15 -0.21
C LEU A 126 -2.80 8.93 0.27
N GLN A 127 -2.57 7.82 -0.42
CA GLN A 127 -3.02 6.49 -0.01
C GLN A 127 -1.83 5.54 -0.11
N ALA A 128 -1.59 4.78 0.94
CA ALA A 128 -0.55 3.77 0.93
C ALA A 128 -1.02 2.49 1.62
N THR A 129 -0.56 1.34 1.12
CA THR A 129 -0.66 0.05 1.77
C THR A 129 0.73 -0.38 2.17
N VAL A 130 0.97 -0.52 3.47
CA VAL A 130 2.29 -0.80 4.04
C VAL A 130 2.21 -1.92 5.09
N ASN A 131 3.31 -2.62 5.32
CA ASN A 131 3.42 -3.64 6.36
C ASN A 131 2.29 -4.69 6.30
N GLY A 132 2.03 -5.20 5.09
CA GLY A 132 0.99 -6.18 4.80
C GLY A 132 -0.34 -5.52 4.42
N ASP A 133 -1.12 -5.06 5.40
CA ASP A 133 -2.48 -4.57 5.16
C ASP A 133 -2.76 -3.17 5.74
N ARG A 134 -1.79 -2.58 6.42
CA ARG A 134 -1.95 -1.28 7.04
C ARG A 134 -2.16 -0.20 5.99
N LYS A 135 -3.27 0.49 6.08
CA LYS A 135 -3.60 1.63 5.22
C LYS A 135 -3.15 2.93 5.88
N ILE A 136 -2.49 3.79 5.11
CA ILE A 136 -2.18 5.17 5.48
C ILE A 136 -2.98 6.06 4.55
N ARG A 137 -3.69 7.02 5.11
CA ARG A 137 -4.47 8.00 4.34
C ARG A 137 -4.21 9.40 4.88
N ALA A 138 -3.88 10.31 3.96
CA ALA A 138 -3.68 11.71 4.28
C ALA A 138 -4.23 12.57 3.15
N GLU A 139 -4.77 13.72 3.50
CA GLU A 139 -5.26 14.69 2.52
C GLU A 139 -5.13 16.12 3.06
N GLY A 140 -5.14 17.09 2.19
CA GLY A 140 -5.12 18.48 2.59
C GLY A 140 -5.16 19.43 1.40
N SER A 141 -5.35 20.70 1.71
CA SER A 141 -5.36 21.79 0.75
C SER A 141 -4.52 22.93 1.28
N GLU A 142 -3.41 23.26 0.60
CA GLU A 142 -2.40 24.27 1.03
C GLU A 142 -1.87 24.08 2.46
N ASN A 143 -2.18 22.95 3.06
CA ASN A 143 -1.73 22.55 4.39
C ASN A 143 -1.27 21.10 4.28
N PHE A 144 0.04 20.90 4.41
CA PHE A 144 0.73 19.67 4.14
C PHE A 144 1.35 19.10 5.41
N PRO A 145 1.46 17.78 5.53
CA PRO A 145 2.16 17.16 6.64
C PRO A 145 3.66 17.47 6.60
N LYS A 146 4.32 17.27 7.72
CA LYS A 146 5.79 17.40 7.83
C LYS A 146 6.47 16.52 6.77
N HIS A 147 7.55 16.99 6.18
CA HIS A 147 8.33 16.29 5.15
C HIS A 147 7.58 16.01 3.82
N PHE A 148 6.46 16.68 3.57
CA PHE A 148 5.75 16.53 2.29
C PHE A 148 6.60 16.95 1.08
N ARG A 149 7.36 18.04 1.21
CA ARG A 149 8.25 18.53 0.13
C ARG A 149 9.36 17.53 -0.15
N GLU A 150 9.95 16.97 0.90
CA GLU A 150 11.03 15.99 0.82
C GLU A 150 10.56 14.72 0.11
N LEU A 151 9.33 14.25 0.36
CA LEU A 151 8.75 13.13 -0.36
C LEU A 151 8.61 13.46 -1.85
N ARG A 152 7.98 14.57 -2.18
CA ARG A 152 7.79 15.01 -3.57
C ARG A 152 9.12 15.16 -4.30
N ASP A 153 10.07 15.85 -3.71
CA ASP A 153 11.38 16.14 -4.32
C ASP A 153 12.21 14.84 -4.46
N GLY A 154 12.08 13.90 -3.50
CA GLY A 154 12.65 12.56 -3.59
C GLY A 154 12.08 11.74 -4.74
N LEU A 155 10.76 11.77 -4.97
CA LEU A 155 10.12 11.11 -6.10
C LEU A 155 10.58 11.72 -7.43
N HIS A 156 10.67 13.05 -7.52
CA HIS A 156 11.22 13.73 -8.69
C HIS A 156 12.68 13.31 -8.96
N ALA A 157 13.51 13.24 -7.94
CA ALA A 157 14.91 12.81 -8.08
C ALA A 157 15.01 11.35 -8.55
N ILE A 158 14.13 10.46 -8.08
CA ILE A 158 14.06 9.06 -8.53
C ILE A 158 13.69 8.98 -10.01
N LEU A 159 12.64 9.69 -10.44
CA LEU A 159 12.15 9.72 -11.81
C LEU A 159 13.11 10.41 -12.80
N SER A 160 14.05 11.22 -12.32
CA SER A 160 15.03 11.93 -13.14
C SER A 160 16.33 11.15 -13.36
N GLN A 161 16.50 10.02 -12.69
CA GLN A 161 17.68 9.15 -12.89
C GLN A 161 17.50 8.36 -14.18
N LYS A 162 18.43 8.56 -15.12
CA LYS A 162 18.53 7.80 -16.38
C LYS A 162 19.33 6.54 -16.18
#